data_9f038228999c28b06c445d3a5661e91f
#
_entry.id   9f038228999c28b06c445d3a5661e91f
#
_cell.length_a   1.000
_cell.length_b   1.000
_cell.length_c   1.000
_cell.angle_alpha   90.00
_cell.angle_beta   90.00
_cell.angle_gamma   90.00
#
_symmetry.space_group_name_H-M   'P 1'
#
loop_
_entity.id
_entity.type
_entity.pdbx_description
1 polymer ?
#
loop_
_entity_poly.entity_id
_entity_poly.type
_entity_poly.pdbx_seq_one_letter_code
_entity_poly.pdbx_strand_id
1 'polypeptide(L)'
;MAKEKFDRSKPHVNIGTIGHVDHGKTTTTAAITKVLSETPGCKADYTAFENIDKAPEERQRGITINVAHIEYETWERHYAHVDCPGHADYIKNMISGAAQMDGAILVIAATDGPMAQTREHILLARQVGVPYIIVFLNKCDMVDDEELIDLVEMETRDLLSEYDFPGDDLPIIRGSALGALQGEQKWVDSIIELMHTVDSYIPTPQRDDEKPFLMAIEDVMTISGRGTVATGRVERGVLKLNEPIEIVGIKDTQTSVATGIEMFRKTMDECMAVSYTHLRAHETAANL
;
A
#
# COMPACT_ATOMS: atom_id res chain seq x y z
N MET A 1 24.14 -13.48 10.17
CA MET A 1 24.44 -12.53 9.09
C MET A 1 23.99 -11.17 9.55
N ALA A 2 24.76 -10.08 9.29
CA ALA A 2 24.29 -8.72 9.57
C ALA A 2 23.10 -8.44 8.65
N LYS A 3 22.04 -7.79 9.18
CA LYS A 3 20.91 -7.34 8.35
C LYS A 3 21.39 -6.25 7.40
N GLU A 4 20.81 -6.22 6.22
CA GLU A 4 21.04 -5.16 5.24
C GLU A 4 20.55 -3.82 5.81
N LYS A 5 21.27 -2.75 5.46
CA LYS A 5 20.88 -1.38 5.84
C LYS A 5 19.95 -0.82 4.77
N PHE A 6 18.89 -0.14 5.19
CA PHE A 6 17.95 0.50 4.27
C PHE A 6 18.63 1.66 3.52
N ASP A 7 18.48 1.68 2.18
CA ASP A 7 18.99 2.75 1.31
C ASP A 7 17.90 3.81 1.11
N ARG A 8 18.22 5.07 1.36
CA ARG A 8 17.33 6.23 1.22
C ARG A 8 17.68 7.13 0.02
N SER A 9 18.30 6.57 -1.00
CA SER A 9 18.72 7.34 -2.18
C SER A 9 17.53 7.91 -2.98
N LYS A 10 16.35 7.27 -2.88
CA LYS A 10 15.12 7.70 -3.55
C LYS A 10 14.08 8.22 -2.57
N PRO A 11 13.21 9.17 -2.97
CA PRO A 11 12.06 9.57 -2.18
C PRO A 11 11.14 8.36 -1.90
N HIS A 12 10.62 8.28 -0.69
CA HIS A 12 9.72 7.21 -0.27
C HIS A 12 8.26 7.67 -0.29
N VAL A 13 7.37 6.83 -0.83
CA VAL A 13 5.93 7.08 -0.93
C VAL A 13 5.18 5.80 -0.56
N ASN A 14 4.09 5.94 0.20
CA ASN A 14 3.20 4.83 0.52
C ASN A 14 2.02 4.87 -0.45
N ILE A 15 1.84 3.80 -1.20
CA ILE A 15 0.66 3.61 -2.05
C ILE A 15 -0.02 2.30 -1.72
N GLY A 16 -1.20 2.08 -2.24
CA GLY A 16 -1.83 0.77 -2.09
C GLY A 16 -2.97 0.54 -3.06
N THR A 17 -3.43 -0.70 -3.10
CA THR A 17 -4.55 -1.15 -3.92
C THR A 17 -5.83 -1.22 -3.09
N ILE A 18 -6.89 -0.59 -3.61
CA ILE A 18 -8.25 -0.62 -3.06
C ILE A 18 -9.24 -1.02 -4.15
N GLY A 19 -10.46 -1.40 -3.79
CA GLY A 19 -11.52 -1.78 -4.74
C GLY A 19 -12.22 -3.08 -4.34
N HIS A 20 -13.21 -3.47 -5.14
CA HIS A 20 -14.08 -4.62 -4.88
C HIS A 20 -13.31 -5.94 -4.80
N VAL A 21 -13.88 -6.95 -4.10
CA VAL A 21 -13.39 -8.33 -4.13
C VAL A 21 -13.41 -8.84 -5.59
N ASP A 22 -12.47 -9.70 -5.95
CA ASP A 22 -12.32 -10.30 -7.29
C ASP A 22 -12.03 -9.32 -8.46
N HIS A 23 -11.86 -8.02 -8.21
CA HIS A 23 -11.41 -7.07 -9.23
C HIS A 23 -9.91 -7.18 -9.57
N GLY A 24 -9.16 -8.00 -8.80
CA GLY A 24 -7.76 -8.33 -9.09
C GLY A 24 -6.74 -7.40 -8.44
N LYS A 25 -7.00 -6.84 -7.25
CA LYS A 25 -6.06 -6.01 -6.48
C LYS A 25 -4.73 -6.72 -6.24
N THR A 26 -4.76 -7.86 -5.58
CA THR A 26 -3.57 -8.66 -5.28
C THR A 26 -2.87 -9.16 -6.55
N THR A 27 -3.64 -9.47 -7.60
CA THR A 27 -3.09 -9.82 -8.92
C THR A 27 -2.35 -8.62 -9.54
N THR A 28 -2.91 -7.40 -9.43
CA THR A 28 -2.27 -6.16 -9.89
C THR A 28 -0.98 -5.90 -9.11
N THR A 29 -1.00 -6.07 -7.80
CA THR A 29 0.19 -5.95 -6.94
C THR A 29 1.28 -6.94 -7.35
N ALA A 30 0.92 -8.21 -7.60
CA ALA A 30 1.85 -9.22 -8.11
C ALA A 30 2.40 -8.85 -9.50
N ALA A 31 1.56 -8.34 -10.40
CA ALA A 31 1.97 -7.89 -11.73
C ALA A 31 2.95 -6.71 -11.67
N ILE A 32 2.71 -5.73 -10.80
CA ILE A 32 3.63 -4.62 -10.56
C ILE A 32 4.99 -5.14 -10.13
N THR A 33 5.06 -6.01 -9.12
CA THR A 33 6.34 -6.54 -8.64
C THR A 33 7.07 -7.34 -9.71
N LYS A 34 6.36 -8.14 -10.52
CA LYS A 34 6.96 -8.90 -11.61
C LYS A 34 7.53 -7.98 -12.69
N VAL A 35 6.71 -7.09 -13.22
CA VAL A 35 7.12 -6.18 -14.30
C VAL A 35 8.29 -5.31 -13.87
N LEU A 36 8.25 -4.74 -12.65
CA LEU A 36 9.37 -3.93 -12.14
C LEU A 36 10.64 -4.75 -11.89
N SER A 37 10.53 -6.03 -11.51
CA SER A 37 11.70 -6.91 -11.34
C SER A 37 12.43 -7.20 -12.65
N GLU A 38 11.72 -7.15 -13.77
CA GLU A 38 12.23 -7.39 -15.12
C GLU A 38 12.59 -6.09 -15.87
N THR A 39 12.22 -4.91 -15.30
CA THR A 39 12.39 -3.60 -15.93
C THR A 39 13.74 -2.97 -15.54
N PRO A 40 14.60 -2.58 -16.51
CA PRO A 40 15.88 -1.93 -16.22
C PRO A 40 15.71 -0.61 -15.47
N GLY A 41 16.49 -0.41 -14.41
CA GLY A 41 16.45 0.82 -13.58
C GLY A 41 15.45 0.77 -12.42
N CYS A 42 14.61 -0.26 -12.36
CA CYS A 42 13.72 -0.55 -11.25
C CYS A 42 14.31 -1.64 -10.34
N LYS A 43 13.81 -1.73 -9.11
CA LYS A 43 14.15 -2.83 -8.18
C LYS A 43 12.87 -3.34 -7.54
N ALA A 44 12.62 -4.61 -7.69
CA ALA A 44 11.54 -5.31 -7.01
C ALA A 44 11.92 -6.78 -6.83
N ASP A 45 11.52 -7.36 -5.71
CA ASP A 45 11.50 -8.81 -5.56
C ASP A 45 10.13 -9.30 -6.03
N TYR A 46 10.10 -10.07 -7.12
CA TYR A 46 8.83 -10.64 -7.58
C TYR A 46 8.13 -11.38 -6.45
N THR A 47 6.94 -10.92 -6.13
CA THR A 47 6.11 -11.54 -5.09
C THR A 47 4.86 -12.13 -5.75
N ALA A 48 4.84 -13.46 -5.87
CA ALA A 48 3.70 -14.17 -6.42
C ALA A 48 2.46 -13.99 -5.53
N PHE A 49 1.27 -14.09 -6.12
CA PHE A 49 -0.03 -13.95 -5.45
C PHE A 49 -0.08 -14.73 -4.11
N GLU A 50 0.33 -16.01 -4.12
CA GLU A 50 0.33 -16.88 -2.94
C GLU A 50 1.30 -16.44 -1.84
N ASN A 51 2.23 -15.55 -2.17
CA ASN A 51 3.20 -14.99 -1.23
C ASN A 51 2.77 -13.62 -0.70
N ILE A 52 1.78 -12.99 -1.31
CA ILE A 52 1.10 -11.79 -0.81
C ILE A 52 0.07 -12.24 0.23
N ASP A 53 -0.86 -13.09 -0.15
CA ASP A 53 -1.86 -13.73 0.73
C ASP A 53 -1.25 -14.94 1.45
N LYS A 54 -0.60 -14.69 2.59
CA LYS A 54 0.22 -15.70 3.29
C LYS A 54 -0.56 -16.57 4.25
N ALA A 55 -1.64 -16.04 4.84
CA ALA A 55 -2.39 -16.76 5.85
C ALA A 55 -3.08 -18.01 5.23
N PRO A 56 -3.11 -19.15 5.94
CA PRO A 56 -3.77 -20.35 5.45
C PRO A 56 -5.24 -20.11 5.07
N GLU A 57 -5.92 -19.22 5.80
CA GLU A 57 -7.32 -18.87 5.58
C GLU A 57 -7.49 -18.03 4.29
N GLU A 58 -6.57 -17.11 3.99
CA GLU A 58 -6.53 -16.35 2.75
C GLU A 58 -6.39 -17.27 1.55
N ARG A 59 -5.44 -18.21 1.60
CA ARG A 59 -5.22 -19.19 0.54
C ARG A 59 -6.40 -20.13 0.33
N GLN A 60 -7.07 -20.54 1.42
CA GLN A 60 -8.22 -21.43 1.35
C GLN A 60 -9.44 -20.75 0.74
N ARG A 61 -9.64 -19.47 1.03
CA ARG A 61 -10.79 -18.69 0.56
C ARG A 61 -10.52 -17.97 -0.76
N GLY A 62 -9.25 -17.81 -1.15
CA GLY A 62 -8.84 -17.05 -2.33
C GLY A 62 -9.10 -15.54 -2.20
N ILE A 63 -9.14 -14.99 -0.98
CA ILE A 63 -9.39 -13.58 -0.70
C ILE A 63 -8.37 -13.04 0.29
N THR A 64 -7.96 -11.79 0.11
CA THR A 64 -7.10 -11.07 1.05
C THR A 64 -7.90 -10.72 2.31
N ILE A 65 -7.36 -11.07 3.48
CA ILE A 65 -7.94 -10.80 4.80
C ILE A 65 -7.14 -9.73 5.51
N ASN A 66 -5.81 -9.91 5.56
CA ASN A 66 -4.89 -9.01 6.23
C ASN A 66 -4.25 -8.06 5.22
N VAL A 67 -3.87 -6.89 5.70
CA VAL A 67 -3.08 -5.95 4.91
C VAL A 67 -1.70 -6.53 4.66
N ALA A 68 -1.29 -6.58 3.39
CA ALA A 68 0.06 -6.98 3.03
C ALA A 68 0.90 -5.76 2.61
N HIS A 69 2.16 -5.72 3.09
CA HIS A 69 3.10 -4.67 2.74
C HIS A 69 4.20 -5.23 1.85
N ILE A 70 4.42 -4.59 0.72
CA ILE A 70 5.36 -4.99 -0.32
C ILE A 70 6.25 -3.81 -0.64
N GLU A 71 7.53 -4.07 -0.87
CA GLU A 71 8.55 -3.08 -1.19
C GLU A 71 8.95 -3.19 -2.66
N TYR A 72 9.07 -2.05 -3.36
CA TYR A 72 9.70 -1.97 -4.66
C TYR A 72 10.17 -0.54 -4.99
N GLU A 73 11.01 -0.42 -6.00
CA GLU A 73 11.48 0.85 -6.52
C GLU A 73 11.16 0.98 -8.01
N THR A 74 10.67 2.14 -8.40
CA THR A 74 10.63 2.59 -9.77
C THR A 74 11.92 3.32 -10.13
N TRP A 75 11.97 3.96 -11.29
CA TRP A 75 13.11 4.78 -11.71
C TRP A 75 13.38 5.93 -10.75
N GLU A 76 12.32 6.53 -10.20
CA GLU A 76 12.37 7.78 -9.44
C GLU A 76 12.16 7.59 -7.94
N ARG A 77 11.41 6.57 -7.51
CA ARG A 77 10.90 6.45 -6.14
C ARG A 77 11.01 5.06 -5.56
N HIS A 78 11.05 5.03 -4.23
CA HIS A 78 10.88 3.83 -3.42
C HIS A 78 9.44 3.79 -2.89
N TYR A 79 8.78 2.66 -3.00
CA TYR A 79 7.40 2.46 -2.59
C TYR A 79 7.24 1.42 -1.50
N ALA A 80 6.43 1.77 -0.48
CA ALA A 80 5.72 0.80 0.34
C ALA A 80 4.33 0.61 -0.26
N HIS A 81 4.03 -0.57 -0.76
CA HIS A 81 2.74 -0.90 -1.33
C HIS A 81 1.89 -1.67 -0.34
N VAL A 82 0.71 -1.15 -0.06
CA VAL A 82 -0.27 -1.69 0.87
C VAL A 82 -1.37 -2.39 0.08
N ASP A 83 -1.38 -3.72 0.08
CA ASP A 83 -2.47 -4.49 -0.54
C ASP A 83 -3.61 -4.66 0.45
N CYS A 84 -4.76 -4.04 0.16
CA CYS A 84 -5.92 -4.02 1.04
C CYS A 84 -6.93 -5.12 0.71
N PRO A 85 -7.59 -5.71 1.73
CA PRO A 85 -8.70 -6.63 1.50
C PRO A 85 -9.85 -5.94 0.77
N GLY A 86 -10.57 -6.71 -0.05
CA GLY A 86 -11.73 -6.20 -0.81
C GLY A 86 -13.09 -6.59 -0.23
N HIS A 87 -13.13 -7.57 0.67
CA HIS A 87 -14.37 -8.11 1.22
C HIS A 87 -14.90 -7.26 2.39
N ALA A 88 -16.20 -7.05 2.45
CA ALA A 88 -16.86 -6.22 3.46
C ALA A 88 -16.58 -6.65 4.92
N ASP A 89 -16.40 -7.96 5.18
CA ASP A 89 -16.07 -8.47 6.52
C ASP A 89 -14.74 -7.94 7.06
N TYR A 90 -13.84 -7.49 6.17
CA TYR A 90 -12.48 -7.03 6.52
C TYR A 90 -12.28 -5.53 6.35
N ILE A 91 -13.37 -4.79 6.39
CA ILE A 91 -13.38 -3.33 6.21
C ILE A 91 -12.46 -2.60 7.22
N LYS A 92 -12.31 -3.13 8.44
CA LYS A 92 -11.40 -2.57 9.44
C LYS A 92 -9.95 -2.61 8.98
N ASN A 93 -9.54 -3.73 8.39
CA ASN A 93 -8.19 -3.90 7.87
C ASN A 93 -7.96 -2.99 6.64
N MET A 94 -9.00 -2.84 5.80
CA MET A 94 -8.97 -1.89 4.69
C MET A 94 -8.78 -0.44 5.17
N ILE A 95 -9.52 -0.01 6.20
CA ILE A 95 -9.40 1.33 6.78
C ILE A 95 -7.98 1.56 7.33
N SER A 96 -7.45 0.59 8.09
CA SER A 96 -6.09 0.66 8.64
C SER A 96 -5.04 0.77 7.53
N GLY A 97 -5.17 -0.03 6.47
CA GLY A 97 -4.28 0.04 5.31
C GLY A 97 -4.37 1.36 4.56
N ALA A 98 -5.60 1.82 4.28
CA ALA A 98 -5.83 3.06 3.54
C ALA A 98 -5.31 4.30 4.29
N ALA A 99 -5.39 4.34 5.61
CA ALA A 99 -4.88 5.44 6.42
C ALA A 99 -3.36 5.66 6.29
N GLN A 100 -2.63 4.64 5.81
CA GLN A 100 -1.18 4.72 5.60
C GLN A 100 -0.79 5.32 4.24
N MET A 101 -1.73 5.41 3.29
CA MET A 101 -1.44 5.72 1.89
C MET A 101 -1.31 7.22 1.65
N ASP A 102 -0.32 7.58 0.85
CA ASP A 102 -0.16 8.91 0.25
C ASP A 102 -0.93 9.03 -1.08
N GLY A 103 -1.30 7.88 -1.65
CA GLY A 103 -2.18 7.74 -2.81
C GLY A 103 -2.62 6.30 -2.99
N ALA A 104 -3.76 6.09 -3.65
CA ALA A 104 -4.34 4.77 -3.87
C ALA A 104 -4.49 4.44 -5.36
N ILE A 105 -4.30 3.17 -5.70
CA ILE A 105 -4.68 2.58 -6.99
C ILE A 105 -6.04 1.92 -6.79
N LEU A 106 -7.08 2.50 -7.36
CA LEU A 106 -8.41 1.92 -7.38
C LEU A 106 -8.51 0.91 -8.53
N VAL A 107 -8.61 -0.36 -8.18
CA VAL A 107 -8.70 -1.45 -9.16
C VAL A 107 -10.17 -1.77 -9.40
N ILE A 108 -10.60 -1.63 -10.67
CA ILE A 108 -11.95 -1.92 -11.14
C ILE A 108 -11.85 -2.92 -12.29
N ALA A 109 -12.64 -4.00 -12.25
CA ALA A 109 -12.73 -4.91 -13.38
C ALA A 109 -13.59 -4.30 -14.49
N ALA A 110 -13.06 -4.24 -15.72
CA ALA A 110 -13.80 -3.73 -16.88
C ALA A 110 -15.05 -4.58 -17.20
N THR A 111 -15.06 -5.85 -16.78
CA THR A 111 -16.19 -6.77 -16.95
C THR A 111 -17.39 -6.45 -16.05
N ASP A 112 -17.14 -5.82 -14.89
CA ASP A 112 -18.15 -5.69 -13.83
C ASP A 112 -18.49 -4.21 -13.52
N GLY A 113 -17.55 -3.29 -13.83
CA GLY A 113 -17.67 -1.88 -13.46
C GLY A 113 -17.58 -1.62 -11.95
N PRO A 114 -17.94 -0.43 -11.49
CA PRO A 114 -17.95 -0.08 -10.09
C PRO A 114 -19.04 -0.85 -9.31
N MET A 115 -18.61 -1.62 -8.32
CA MET A 115 -19.46 -2.47 -7.46
C MET A 115 -19.68 -1.85 -6.07
N ALA A 116 -20.46 -2.52 -5.21
CA ALA A 116 -20.81 -2.00 -3.90
C ALA A 116 -19.59 -1.67 -3.02
N GLN A 117 -18.61 -2.59 -2.93
CA GLN A 117 -17.39 -2.33 -2.15
C GLN A 117 -16.49 -1.29 -2.83
N THR A 118 -16.57 -1.07 -4.15
CA THR A 118 -15.86 0.03 -4.81
C THR A 118 -16.31 1.37 -4.24
N ARG A 119 -17.63 1.58 -4.13
CA ARG A 119 -18.23 2.79 -3.52
C ARG A 119 -17.81 2.96 -2.07
N GLU A 120 -17.89 1.88 -1.29
CA GLU A 120 -17.50 1.88 0.11
C GLU A 120 -16.01 2.20 0.28
N HIS A 121 -15.12 1.62 -0.52
CA HIS A 121 -13.68 1.89 -0.47
C HIS A 121 -13.32 3.32 -0.84
N ILE A 122 -13.99 3.91 -1.86
CA ILE A 122 -13.79 5.32 -2.22
C ILE A 122 -14.21 6.23 -1.07
N LEU A 123 -15.41 6.00 -0.48
CA LEU A 123 -15.88 6.74 0.66
C LEU A 123 -14.90 6.68 1.84
N LEU A 124 -14.44 5.48 2.18
CA LEU A 124 -13.52 5.28 3.30
C LEU A 124 -12.15 5.90 3.02
N ALA A 125 -11.61 5.75 1.81
CA ALA A 125 -10.36 6.39 1.41
C ALA A 125 -10.47 7.92 1.57
N ARG A 126 -11.61 8.51 1.20
CA ARG A 126 -11.86 9.94 1.40
C ARG A 126 -11.91 10.31 2.89
N GLN A 127 -12.59 9.51 3.71
CA GLN A 127 -12.72 9.76 5.15
C GLN A 127 -11.39 9.64 5.92
N VAL A 128 -10.54 8.70 5.56
CA VAL A 128 -9.20 8.54 6.17
C VAL A 128 -8.17 9.51 5.60
N GLY A 129 -8.53 10.28 4.57
CA GLY A 129 -7.70 11.36 4.04
C GLY A 129 -6.72 10.94 2.95
N VAL A 130 -6.96 9.85 2.20
CA VAL A 130 -6.17 9.52 1.01
C VAL A 130 -6.32 10.66 -0.02
N PRO A 131 -5.24 11.38 -0.35
CA PRO A 131 -5.37 12.61 -1.12
C PRO A 131 -5.46 12.38 -2.63
N TYR A 132 -4.92 11.28 -3.15
CA TYR A 132 -4.83 10.99 -4.59
C TYR A 132 -5.31 9.59 -4.91
N ILE A 133 -6.10 9.47 -6.00
CA ILE A 133 -6.53 8.18 -6.55
C ILE A 133 -6.14 8.11 -8.03
N ILE A 134 -5.61 6.96 -8.42
CA ILE A 134 -5.38 6.55 -9.82
C ILE A 134 -6.25 5.33 -10.05
N VAL A 135 -6.92 5.24 -11.19
CA VAL A 135 -7.73 4.07 -11.53
C VAL A 135 -6.93 3.12 -12.42
N PHE A 136 -6.90 1.86 -12.05
CA PHE A 136 -6.49 0.77 -12.91
C PHE A 136 -7.71 -0.04 -13.34
N LEU A 137 -8.15 0.15 -14.59
CA LEU A 137 -9.25 -0.60 -15.17
C LEU A 137 -8.71 -1.96 -15.64
N ASN A 138 -8.88 -2.96 -14.78
CA ASN A 138 -8.33 -4.30 -14.94
C ASN A 138 -9.24 -5.21 -15.76
N LYS A 139 -8.72 -6.35 -16.21
CA LYS A 139 -9.43 -7.38 -17.01
C LYS A 139 -9.92 -6.87 -18.37
N CYS A 140 -9.26 -5.88 -18.95
CA CYS A 140 -9.59 -5.39 -20.30
C CYS A 140 -9.35 -6.45 -21.40
N ASP A 141 -8.58 -7.49 -21.10
CA ASP A 141 -8.41 -8.67 -21.97
C ASP A 141 -9.67 -9.52 -22.13
N MET A 142 -10.65 -9.37 -21.23
CA MET A 142 -11.90 -10.13 -21.22
C MET A 142 -13.06 -9.36 -21.89
N VAL A 143 -12.84 -8.15 -22.34
CA VAL A 143 -13.86 -7.28 -22.94
C VAL A 143 -13.44 -6.94 -24.37
N ASP A 144 -14.19 -7.46 -25.36
CA ASP A 144 -13.90 -7.23 -26.78
C ASP A 144 -14.46 -5.90 -27.30
N ASP A 145 -15.47 -5.35 -26.60
CA ASP A 145 -16.16 -4.13 -26.98
C ASP A 145 -15.57 -2.91 -26.26
N GLU A 146 -14.89 -2.04 -27.00
CA GLU A 146 -14.30 -0.81 -26.45
C GLU A 146 -15.35 0.17 -25.92
N GLU A 147 -16.57 0.19 -26.48
CA GLU A 147 -17.65 1.06 -25.99
C GLU A 147 -18.08 0.69 -24.58
N LEU A 148 -18.03 -0.60 -24.23
CA LEU A 148 -18.30 -1.04 -22.84
C LEU A 148 -17.20 -0.58 -21.89
N ILE A 149 -15.94 -0.61 -22.32
CA ILE A 149 -14.83 -0.10 -21.51
C ILE A 149 -14.97 1.41 -21.28
N ASP A 150 -15.32 2.16 -22.32
CA ASP A 150 -15.58 3.60 -22.24
C ASP A 150 -16.73 3.92 -21.28
N LEU A 151 -17.79 3.12 -21.28
CA LEU A 151 -18.92 3.28 -20.38
C LEU A 151 -18.51 3.06 -18.92
N VAL A 152 -17.75 2.00 -18.63
CA VAL A 152 -17.23 1.72 -17.29
C VAL A 152 -16.28 2.82 -16.82
N GLU A 153 -15.46 3.36 -17.71
CA GLU A 153 -14.60 4.50 -17.40
C GLU A 153 -15.42 5.73 -17.02
N MET A 154 -16.45 6.06 -17.79
CA MET A 154 -17.34 7.18 -17.51
C MET A 154 -18.08 7.01 -16.16
N GLU A 155 -18.64 5.83 -15.90
CA GLU A 155 -19.31 5.53 -14.64
C GLU A 155 -18.34 5.65 -13.43
N THR A 156 -17.07 5.26 -13.63
CA THR A 156 -16.03 5.37 -12.62
C THR A 156 -15.68 6.84 -12.32
N ARG A 157 -15.61 7.69 -13.34
CA ARG A 157 -15.36 9.14 -13.21
C ARG A 157 -16.50 9.83 -12.47
N ASP A 158 -17.75 9.52 -12.84
CA ASP A 158 -18.94 10.04 -12.19
C ASP A 158 -18.97 9.65 -10.70
N LEU A 159 -18.68 8.38 -10.41
CA LEU A 159 -18.62 7.87 -9.05
C LEU A 159 -17.54 8.59 -8.21
N LEU A 160 -16.34 8.78 -8.73
CA LEU A 160 -15.27 9.47 -8.02
C LEU A 160 -15.61 10.95 -7.77
N SER A 161 -16.29 11.59 -8.73
CA SER A 161 -16.80 12.96 -8.57
C SER A 161 -17.86 13.07 -7.47
N GLU A 162 -18.73 12.06 -7.33
CA GLU A 162 -19.73 11.97 -6.25
C GLU A 162 -19.07 11.98 -4.85
N TYR A 163 -17.86 11.46 -4.73
CA TYR A 163 -17.10 11.41 -3.46
C TYR A 163 -16.01 12.49 -3.35
N ASP A 164 -16.15 13.61 -4.07
CA ASP A 164 -15.25 14.76 -4.03
C ASP A 164 -13.80 14.47 -4.49
N PHE A 165 -13.59 13.49 -5.32
CA PHE A 165 -12.34 13.33 -6.08
C PHE A 165 -12.48 14.00 -7.45
N PRO A 166 -11.38 14.46 -8.09
CA PRO A 166 -11.44 15.12 -9.40
C PRO A 166 -11.67 14.10 -10.54
N GLY A 167 -12.87 13.51 -10.59
CA GLY A 167 -13.20 12.38 -11.47
C GLY A 167 -12.87 12.61 -12.95
N ASP A 168 -13.07 13.86 -13.45
CA ASP A 168 -12.78 14.19 -14.86
C ASP A 168 -11.26 14.23 -15.15
N ASP A 169 -10.45 14.65 -14.16
CA ASP A 169 -9.02 14.92 -14.35
C ASP A 169 -8.10 13.78 -13.88
N LEU A 170 -8.64 12.82 -13.10
CA LEU A 170 -7.80 11.75 -12.59
C LEU A 170 -7.42 10.74 -13.69
N PRO A 171 -6.19 10.18 -13.61
CA PRO A 171 -5.73 9.22 -14.61
C PRO A 171 -6.45 7.86 -14.46
N ILE A 172 -6.84 7.30 -15.58
CA ILE A 172 -7.38 5.94 -15.71
C ILE A 172 -6.51 5.17 -16.69
N ILE A 173 -5.92 4.06 -16.25
CA ILE A 173 -5.09 3.19 -17.07
C ILE A 173 -5.86 1.88 -17.32
N ARG A 174 -5.98 1.51 -18.60
CA ARG A 174 -6.64 0.27 -19.04
C ARG A 174 -5.60 -0.84 -19.14
N GLY A 175 -5.88 -2.00 -18.54
CA GLY A 175 -4.92 -3.08 -18.51
C GLY A 175 -5.48 -4.44 -18.15
N SER A 176 -4.59 -5.42 -18.14
CA SER A 176 -4.83 -6.76 -17.61
C SER A 176 -3.65 -7.19 -16.74
N ALA A 177 -3.88 -7.26 -15.44
CA ALA A 177 -2.86 -7.73 -14.49
C ALA A 177 -2.47 -9.18 -14.78
N LEU A 178 -3.44 -10.03 -15.16
CA LEU A 178 -3.18 -11.43 -15.49
C LEU A 178 -2.37 -11.56 -16.79
N GLY A 179 -2.73 -10.82 -17.84
CA GLY A 179 -1.98 -10.79 -19.09
C GLY A 179 -0.54 -10.29 -18.90
N ALA A 180 -0.35 -9.28 -18.04
CA ALA A 180 0.99 -8.81 -17.67
C ALA A 180 1.80 -9.88 -16.93
N LEU A 181 1.18 -10.63 -16.00
CA LEU A 181 1.82 -11.79 -15.34
C LEU A 181 2.17 -12.92 -16.32
N GLN A 182 1.42 -13.07 -17.40
CA GLN A 182 1.70 -14.03 -18.48
C GLN A 182 2.78 -13.56 -19.44
N GLY A 183 3.21 -12.29 -19.33
CA GLY A 183 4.25 -11.70 -20.17
C GLY A 183 3.75 -11.19 -21.52
N GLU A 184 2.46 -10.93 -21.66
CA GLU A 184 1.89 -10.30 -22.84
C GLU A 184 2.32 -8.83 -22.89
N GLN A 185 3.10 -8.46 -23.91
CA GLN A 185 3.76 -7.15 -23.99
C GLN A 185 2.80 -5.98 -23.84
N LYS A 186 1.63 -6.03 -24.49
CA LYS A 186 0.59 -4.99 -24.37
C LYS A 186 0.21 -4.70 -22.92
N TRP A 187 0.08 -5.75 -22.11
CA TRP A 187 -0.33 -5.63 -20.71
C TRP A 187 0.85 -5.34 -19.78
N VAL A 188 2.06 -5.78 -20.13
CA VAL A 188 3.29 -5.34 -19.47
C VAL A 188 3.45 -3.83 -19.64
N ASP A 189 3.25 -3.31 -20.84
CA ASP A 189 3.32 -1.86 -21.12
C ASP A 189 2.28 -1.08 -20.31
N SER A 190 1.07 -1.62 -20.10
CA SER A 190 0.04 -0.96 -19.28
C SER A 190 0.42 -0.88 -17.79
N ILE A 191 1.14 -1.88 -17.25
CA ILE A 191 1.68 -1.81 -15.88
C ILE A 191 2.82 -0.79 -15.78
N ILE A 192 3.67 -0.70 -16.80
CA ILE A 192 4.72 0.33 -16.88
C ILE A 192 4.08 1.73 -16.92
N GLU A 193 3.04 1.92 -17.74
CA GLU A 193 2.28 3.17 -17.80
C GLU A 193 1.64 3.51 -16.44
N LEU A 194 1.03 2.53 -15.78
CA LEU A 194 0.50 2.72 -14.44
C LEU A 194 1.57 3.25 -13.47
N MET A 195 2.76 2.66 -13.47
CA MET A 195 3.82 3.07 -12.55
C MET A 195 4.43 4.43 -12.89
N HIS A 196 4.55 4.78 -14.18
CA HIS A 196 4.91 6.13 -14.59
C HIS A 196 3.85 7.17 -14.20
N THR A 197 2.58 6.79 -14.29
CA THR A 197 1.47 7.65 -13.83
C THR A 197 1.51 7.84 -12.31
N VAL A 198 1.79 6.78 -11.55
CA VAL A 198 1.98 6.87 -10.10
C VAL A 198 3.15 7.79 -9.75
N ASP A 199 4.29 7.66 -10.45
CA ASP A 199 5.46 8.52 -10.23
C ASP A 199 5.17 10.00 -10.50
N SER A 200 4.35 10.32 -11.50
CA SER A 200 4.08 11.69 -11.93
C SER A 200 2.88 12.34 -11.24
N TYR A 201 1.80 11.60 -11.01
CA TYR A 201 0.53 12.12 -10.51
C TYR A 201 0.49 12.25 -8.98
N ILE A 202 1.07 11.30 -8.25
CA ILE A 202 1.13 11.37 -6.79
C ILE A 202 2.37 12.17 -6.39
N PRO A 203 2.24 13.35 -5.74
CA PRO A 203 3.39 14.13 -5.33
C PRO A 203 4.18 13.42 -4.22
N THR A 204 5.46 13.73 -4.10
CA THR A 204 6.24 13.30 -2.94
C THR A 204 5.66 13.94 -1.68
N PRO A 205 5.27 13.14 -0.67
CA PRO A 205 4.64 13.67 0.54
C PRO A 205 5.60 14.62 1.27
N GLN A 206 5.03 15.72 1.78
CA GLN A 206 5.79 16.64 2.62
C GLN A 206 6.01 16.00 3.99
N ARG A 207 7.27 15.97 4.42
CA ARG A 207 7.66 15.39 5.70
C ARG A 207 7.69 16.49 6.76
N ASP A 208 6.96 16.29 7.83
CA ASP A 208 6.95 17.18 8.99
C ASP A 208 7.98 16.69 10.03
N ASP A 209 9.25 16.74 9.66
CA ASP A 209 10.36 16.19 10.46
C ASP A 209 10.75 17.10 11.65
N GLU A 210 10.31 18.36 11.67
CA GLU A 210 10.63 19.32 12.74
C GLU A 210 9.75 19.17 14.00
N LYS A 211 8.61 18.51 13.87
CA LYS A 211 7.72 18.27 15.01
C LYS A 211 8.17 17.09 15.86
N PRO A 212 7.69 17.00 17.13
CA PRO A 212 7.92 15.84 17.95
C PRO A 212 7.47 14.54 17.24
N PHE A 213 8.26 13.49 17.38
CA PHE A 213 7.96 12.18 16.80
C PHE A 213 6.58 11.69 17.21
N LEU A 214 5.83 11.17 16.24
CA LEU A 214 4.55 10.53 16.42
C LEU A 214 4.42 9.35 15.45
N MET A 215 4.12 8.17 15.98
CA MET A 215 3.79 6.98 15.19
C MET A 215 2.48 6.38 15.70
N ALA A 216 1.52 6.19 14.81
CA ALA A 216 0.32 5.42 15.11
C ALA A 216 0.67 3.93 15.14
N ILE A 217 0.36 3.24 16.27
CA ILE A 217 0.58 1.80 16.40
C ILE A 217 -0.58 1.07 15.73
N GLU A 218 -0.28 0.21 14.79
CA GLU A 218 -1.25 -0.58 14.03
C GLU A 218 -1.26 -2.04 14.48
N ASP A 219 -0.07 -2.59 14.71
CA ASP A 219 0.08 -3.96 15.18
C ASP A 219 1.21 -4.07 16.20
N VAL A 220 1.10 -5.06 17.07
CA VAL A 220 2.08 -5.35 18.12
C VAL A 220 2.38 -6.83 18.15
N MET A 221 3.64 -7.18 18.01
CA MET A 221 4.09 -8.56 18.04
C MET A 221 5.25 -8.75 19.00
N THR A 222 5.29 -9.91 19.65
CA THR A 222 6.43 -10.32 20.48
C THR A 222 7.32 -11.29 19.71
N ILE A 223 8.59 -10.94 19.56
CA ILE A 223 9.57 -11.78 18.89
C ILE A 223 10.51 -12.37 19.94
N SER A 224 10.57 -13.70 20.03
CA SER A 224 11.45 -14.41 20.95
C SER A 224 12.91 -13.95 20.81
N GLY A 225 13.52 -13.50 21.91
CA GLY A 225 14.89 -12.97 21.94
C GLY A 225 15.07 -11.55 21.41
N ARG A 226 13.97 -10.87 20.98
CA ARG A 226 14.03 -9.49 20.48
C ARG A 226 13.11 -8.52 21.24
N GLY A 227 12.17 -9.03 22.03
CA GLY A 227 11.21 -8.21 22.78
C GLY A 227 9.96 -7.85 21.96
N THR A 228 9.26 -6.82 22.38
CA THR A 228 8.06 -6.32 21.74
C THR A 228 8.42 -5.43 20.54
N VAL A 229 7.72 -5.62 19.45
CA VAL A 229 7.83 -4.85 18.22
C VAL A 229 6.47 -4.23 17.93
N ALA A 230 6.41 -2.91 17.81
CA ALA A 230 5.27 -2.16 17.35
C ALA A 230 5.47 -1.78 15.88
N THR A 231 4.45 -1.92 15.07
CA THR A 231 4.46 -1.54 13.66
C THR A 231 3.51 -0.41 13.40
N GLY A 232 3.81 0.44 12.45
CA GLY A 232 2.96 1.55 12.05
C GLY A 232 3.65 2.55 11.15
N ARG A 233 2.88 3.53 10.69
CA ARG A 233 3.38 4.66 9.93
C ARG A 233 3.85 5.77 10.89
N VAL A 234 5.00 6.35 10.58
CA VAL A 234 5.47 7.56 11.25
C VAL A 234 4.72 8.76 10.66
N GLU A 235 3.89 9.39 11.48
CA GLU A 235 3.06 10.53 11.06
C GLU A 235 3.88 11.82 10.96
N ARG A 236 4.80 12.03 11.89
CA ARG A 236 5.64 13.24 11.97
C ARG A 236 6.88 13.01 12.82
N GLY A 237 7.85 13.89 12.63
CA GLY A 237 9.09 13.91 13.39
C GLY A 237 10.09 12.83 12.99
N VAL A 238 11.19 12.82 13.70
CA VAL A 238 12.30 11.88 13.53
C VAL A 238 12.55 11.17 14.85
N LEU A 239 12.75 9.87 14.82
CA LEU A 239 13.20 9.07 15.97
C LEU A 239 14.52 8.37 15.62
N LYS A 240 15.52 8.54 16.46
CA LYS A 240 16.80 7.85 16.32
C LYS A 240 16.88 6.61 17.20
N LEU A 241 17.74 5.70 16.80
CA LEU A 241 18.03 4.51 17.57
C LEU A 241 18.52 4.89 18.99
N ASN A 242 17.99 4.20 20.00
CA ASN A 242 18.25 4.42 21.43
C ASN A 242 17.69 5.74 22.03
N GLU A 243 16.84 6.44 21.30
CA GLU A 243 16.11 7.56 21.89
C GLU A 243 14.94 7.09 22.77
N PRO A 244 14.60 7.87 23.82
CA PRO A 244 13.43 7.61 24.66
C PRO A 244 12.14 7.88 23.87
N ILE A 245 11.13 7.06 24.12
CA ILE A 245 9.78 7.16 23.54
C ILE A 245 8.75 7.11 24.65
N GLU A 246 7.62 7.75 24.45
CA GLU A 246 6.43 7.65 25.26
C GLU A 246 5.37 6.81 24.51
N ILE A 247 4.81 5.83 25.21
CA ILE A 247 3.71 5.00 24.71
C ILE A 247 2.43 5.55 25.33
N VAL A 248 1.61 6.15 24.49
CA VAL A 248 0.36 6.82 24.88
C VAL A 248 -0.83 6.02 24.37
N GLY A 249 -1.80 5.75 25.22
CA GLY A 249 -2.98 4.98 24.85
C GLY A 249 -4.06 5.04 25.95
N ILE A 250 -4.88 3.96 26.04
CA ILE A 250 -5.95 3.84 27.03
C ILE A 250 -5.40 3.67 28.44
N LYS A 251 -4.23 3.04 28.57
CA LYS A 251 -3.51 2.87 29.85
C LYS A 251 -2.68 4.11 30.17
N ASP A 252 -2.14 4.15 31.38
CA ASP A 252 -1.20 5.22 31.78
C ASP A 252 -0.01 5.27 30.84
N THR A 253 0.43 6.48 30.50
CA THR A 253 1.60 6.72 29.64
C THR A 253 2.83 6.05 30.20
N GLN A 254 3.53 5.31 29.37
CA GLN A 254 4.76 4.62 29.71
C GLN A 254 5.93 5.17 28.91
N THR A 255 7.10 5.15 29.51
CA THR A 255 8.35 5.52 28.84
C THR A 255 9.16 4.26 28.52
N SER A 256 9.71 4.21 27.31
CA SER A 256 10.57 3.13 26.86
C SER A 256 11.71 3.69 26.00
N VAL A 257 12.51 2.83 25.40
CA VAL A 257 13.60 3.20 24.50
C VAL A 257 13.47 2.43 23.19
N ALA A 258 13.61 3.11 22.08
CA ALA A 258 13.62 2.52 20.75
C ALA A 258 14.93 1.75 20.49
N THR A 259 14.99 0.47 20.84
CA THR A 259 16.20 -0.37 20.74
C THR A 259 16.44 -0.96 19.36
N GLY A 260 15.54 -0.77 18.43
CA GLY A 260 15.67 -1.19 17.04
C GLY A 260 14.66 -0.53 16.16
N ILE A 261 15.08 -0.14 14.98
CA ILE A 261 14.25 0.46 13.93
C ILE A 261 14.48 -0.35 12.67
N GLU A 262 13.39 -0.86 12.07
CA GLU A 262 13.45 -1.68 10.87
C GLU A 262 12.35 -1.27 9.90
N MET A 263 12.65 -1.27 8.61
CA MET A 263 11.68 -1.16 7.52
C MET A 263 11.97 -2.25 6.50
N PHE A 264 10.96 -3.03 6.10
CA PHE A 264 11.10 -4.19 5.20
C PHE A 264 12.26 -5.13 5.60
N ARG A 265 12.40 -5.44 6.90
CA ARG A 265 13.45 -6.29 7.50
C ARG A 265 14.88 -5.74 7.38
N LYS A 266 15.06 -4.53 6.83
CA LYS A 266 16.32 -3.80 6.78
C LYS A 266 16.45 -2.91 8.02
N THR A 267 17.65 -2.79 8.58
CA THR A 267 17.89 -1.95 9.78
C THR A 267 18.08 -0.49 9.40
N MET A 268 17.62 0.39 10.30
CA MET A 268 17.76 1.83 10.17
C MET A 268 18.36 2.43 11.43
N ASP A 269 19.13 3.52 11.29
CA ASP A 269 19.65 4.28 12.43
C ASP A 269 18.62 5.29 12.95
N GLU A 270 17.68 5.70 12.08
CA GLU A 270 16.58 6.61 12.37
C GLU A 270 15.37 6.33 11.48
N CYS A 271 14.17 6.66 11.94
CA CYS A 271 12.96 6.76 11.11
C CYS A 271 12.42 8.18 11.12
N MET A 272 11.74 8.56 10.05
CA MET A 272 11.18 9.89 9.84
C MET A 272 9.77 9.79 9.29
N ALA A 273 9.05 10.90 9.26
CA ALA A 273 7.69 11.00 8.75
C ALA A 273 7.52 10.27 7.40
N VAL A 274 6.33 9.67 7.19
CA VAL A 274 5.96 8.86 6.03
C VAL A 274 6.57 7.44 6.01
N SER A 275 7.62 7.14 6.77
CA SER A 275 8.20 5.79 6.81
C SER A 275 7.26 4.80 7.52
N TYR A 276 6.93 3.68 6.86
CA TYR A 276 6.29 2.54 7.52
C TYR A 276 7.35 1.73 8.26
N THR A 277 7.26 1.68 9.58
CA THR A 277 8.38 1.28 10.42
C THR A 277 8.00 0.22 11.45
N HIS A 278 8.92 -0.69 11.73
CA HIS A 278 8.88 -1.62 12.86
C HIS A 278 9.78 -1.09 13.97
N LEU A 279 9.19 -0.61 15.06
CA LEU A 279 9.92 -0.16 16.24
C LEU A 279 10.01 -1.27 17.27
N ARG A 280 11.23 -1.54 17.73
CA ARG A 280 11.48 -2.44 18.84
C ARG A 280 11.67 -1.66 20.15
N ALA A 281 10.87 -1.99 21.17
CA ALA A 281 10.95 -1.40 22.49
C ALA A 281 11.17 -2.46 23.57
N HIS A 282 11.68 -2.06 24.73
CA HIS A 282 11.89 -2.92 25.90
C HIS A 282 10.62 -3.12 26.72
N GLU A 283 9.47 -3.33 26.06
CA GLU A 283 8.19 -3.52 26.72
C GLU A 283 7.65 -4.95 26.52
N THR A 284 6.75 -5.38 27.38
CA THR A 284 5.97 -6.60 27.14
C THR A 284 4.72 -6.26 26.35
N ALA A 285 4.26 -7.17 25.49
CA ALA A 285 3.03 -6.99 24.70
C ALA A 285 1.78 -6.67 25.54
N ALA A 286 1.80 -7.01 26.85
CA ALA A 286 0.72 -6.68 27.78
C ALA A 286 0.68 -5.19 28.17
N ASN A 287 1.74 -4.44 27.89
CA ASN A 287 1.87 -3.02 28.22
C ASN A 287 1.58 -2.10 27.04
N LEU A 288 1.56 -2.63 25.82
CA LEU A 288 1.13 -1.98 24.59
C LEU A 288 -0.30 -2.36 24.25
#